data_3a440a292afc0e1398d14c7285de2119
#
_entry.id   3a440a292afc0e1398d14c7285de2119
#
_cell.length_a   1.000
_cell.length_b   1.000
_cell.length_c   1.000
_cell.angle_alpha   90.00
_cell.angle_beta   90.00
_cell.angle_gamma   90.00
#
_symmetry.space_group_name_H-M   'P 1'
#
loop_
_entity.id
_entity.type
_entity.pdbx_description
1 polymer ?
#
loop_
_entity_poly.entity_id
_entity_poly.type
_entity_poly.pdbx_seq_one_letter_code
_entity_poly.pdbx_strand_id
1 'polypeptide(L)'
;HTLEVAQIARTIARALGLNEDLTEAIALGHDLGHTPFGHAGEAALDEVCPFGFRPNEQSLRVVDVLEDLNLTREVRNGIVCHTGRRKASTPEGRIIHFADRIAYINHDIDDAVRAGIIRESDIPQHLRKRLGGTHGKRIDTLVTAMIEYGQRYLEIGMDEQMHEDMMELRQFMFDHVYHGTAAQREEKRAKSMLRSLYEYFIEHPDE
;
A
#
# COMPACT_ATOMS: atom_id res chain seq x y z
N HIS A 1 6.63 -0.78 -7.04
CA HIS A 1 6.02 -0.73 -5.71
C HIS A 1 6.31 -1.99 -4.91
N THR A 2 5.81 -3.15 -5.28
CA THR A 2 5.93 -4.42 -4.53
C THR A 2 7.38 -4.77 -4.12
N LEU A 3 8.36 -4.58 -5.02
CA LEU A 3 9.78 -4.81 -4.70
C LEU A 3 10.32 -3.79 -3.69
N GLU A 4 9.86 -2.55 -3.75
CA GLU A 4 10.23 -1.50 -2.79
C GLU A 4 9.65 -1.80 -1.41
N VAL A 5 8.37 -2.21 -1.34
CA VAL A 5 7.75 -2.69 -0.10
C VAL A 5 8.55 -3.86 0.49
N ALA A 6 8.91 -4.84 -0.32
CA ALA A 6 9.71 -5.99 0.11
C ALA A 6 11.08 -5.56 0.65
N GLN A 7 11.75 -4.62 -0.02
CA GLN A 7 13.05 -4.10 0.43
C GLN A 7 12.95 -3.34 1.75
N ILE A 8 11.98 -2.45 1.88
CA ILE A 8 11.72 -1.69 3.12
C ILE A 8 11.40 -2.66 4.27
N ALA A 9 10.44 -3.56 4.04
CA ALA A 9 9.97 -4.50 5.04
C ALA A 9 11.08 -5.44 5.53
N ARG A 10 11.87 -6.01 4.62
CA ARG A 10 13.03 -6.86 4.96
C ARG A 10 14.11 -6.12 5.72
N THR A 11 14.35 -4.85 5.37
CA THR A 11 15.32 -4.01 6.12
C THR A 11 14.90 -3.87 7.58
N ILE A 12 13.62 -3.60 7.83
CA ILE A 12 13.06 -3.51 9.19
C ILE A 12 13.12 -4.88 9.88
N ALA A 13 12.67 -5.95 9.22
CA ALA A 13 12.67 -7.31 9.76
C ALA A 13 14.08 -7.76 10.17
N ARG A 14 15.08 -7.55 9.31
CA ARG A 14 16.49 -7.85 9.60
C ARG A 14 17.01 -7.10 10.82
N ALA A 15 16.76 -5.80 10.90
CA ALA A 15 17.21 -4.96 12.01
C ALA A 15 16.56 -5.34 13.35
N LEU A 16 15.35 -5.91 13.32
CA LEU A 16 14.61 -6.37 14.50
C LEU A 16 14.81 -7.87 14.78
N GLY A 17 15.62 -8.59 14.01
CA GLY A 17 15.88 -10.03 14.17
C GLY A 17 14.67 -10.91 13.86
N LEU A 18 13.76 -10.45 12.99
CA LEU A 18 12.56 -11.16 12.54
C LEU A 18 12.84 -12.01 11.29
N ASN A 19 11.88 -12.81 10.87
CA ASN A 19 11.99 -13.67 9.71
C ASN A 19 11.86 -12.89 8.40
N GLU A 20 13.00 -12.68 7.71
CA GLU A 20 13.05 -11.95 6.45
C GLU A 20 12.31 -12.65 5.31
N ASP A 21 12.36 -13.99 5.23
CA ASP A 21 11.73 -14.74 4.16
C ASP A 21 10.20 -14.70 4.28
N LEU A 22 9.68 -14.78 5.52
CA LEU A 22 8.26 -14.59 5.79
C LEU A 22 7.81 -13.17 5.41
N THR A 23 8.62 -12.17 5.78
CA THR A 23 8.35 -10.77 5.46
C THR A 23 8.30 -10.53 3.95
N GLU A 24 9.27 -11.07 3.21
CA GLU A 24 9.33 -10.96 1.75
C GLU A 24 8.15 -11.65 1.07
N ALA A 25 7.82 -12.87 1.50
CA ALA A 25 6.69 -13.61 0.94
C ALA A 25 5.36 -12.85 1.10
N ILE A 26 5.13 -12.24 2.26
CA ILE A 26 3.94 -11.40 2.48
C ILE A 26 3.99 -10.16 1.59
N ALA A 27 5.13 -9.47 1.54
CA ALA A 27 5.31 -8.27 0.72
C ALA A 27 5.06 -8.53 -0.77
N LEU A 28 5.54 -9.66 -1.30
CA LEU A 28 5.34 -10.01 -2.72
C LEU A 28 3.88 -10.35 -3.04
N GLY A 29 3.13 -10.86 -2.07
CA GLY A 29 1.75 -11.30 -2.26
C GLY A 29 0.66 -10.28 -1.88
N HIS A 30 1.00 -9.18 -1.18
CA HIS A 30 -0.01 -8.32 -0.56
C HIS A 30 -0.95 -7.64 -1.55
N ASP A 31 -0.44 -7.24 -2.73
CA ASP A 31 -1.14 -6.40 -3.71
C ASP A 31 -1.72 -7.16 -4.93
N LEU A 32 -1.67 -8.50 -4.95
CA LEU A 32 -2.10 -9.31 -6.10
C LEU A 32 -3.57 -9.16 -6.46
N GLY A 33 -4.39 -8.69 -5.54
CA GLY A 33 -5.83 -8.50 -5.73
C GLY A 33 -6.26 -7.10 -6.12
N HIS A 34 -5.34 -6.15 -6.27
CA HIS A 34 -5.68 -4.80 -6.71
C HIS A 34 -6.13 -4.79 -8.18
N THR A 35 -7.09 -3.92 -8.45
CA THR A 35 -7.67 -3.75 -9.79
C THR A 35 -6.84 -2.81 -10.65
N PRO A 36 -6.95 -2.90 -11.97
CA PRO A 36 -6.55 -1.80 -12.85
C PRO A 36 -7.20 -0.49 -12.41
N PHE A 37 -6.47 0.63 -12.54
CA PHE A 37 -6.90 1.97 -12.14
C PHE A 37 -7.08 2.19 -10.62
N GLY A 38 -6.45 1.37 -9.78
CA GLY A 38 -6.41 1.54 -8.33
C GLY A 38 -7.79 1.74 -7.71
N HIS A 39 -7.94 2.73 -6.84
CA HIS A 39 -9.20 2.99 -6.12
C HIS A 39 -10.43 3.22 -7.02
N ALA A 40 -10.24 3.76 -8.22
CA ALA A 40 -11.35 3.91 -9.18
C ALA A 40 -11.88 2.56 -9.65
N GLY A 41 -10.97 1.62 -9.92
CA GLY A 41 -11.32 0.26 -10.28
C GLY A 41 -11.98 -0.53 -9.14
N GLU A 42 -11.42 -0.41 -7.94
CA GLU A 42 -11.97 -1.02 -6.73
C GLU A 42 -13.40 -0.56 -6.48
N ALA A 43 -13.64 0.77 -6.52
CA ALA A 43 -14.96 1.32 -6.35
C ALA A 43 -15.94 0.85 -7.43
N ALA A 44 -15.49 0.72 -8.68
CA ALA A 44 -16.33 0.21 -9.76
C ALA A 44 -16.73 -1.24 -9.55
N LEU A 45 -15.79 -2.11 -9.14
CA LEU A 45 -16.11 -3.51 -8.85
C LEU A 45 -16.93 -3.67 -7.57
N ASP A 46 -16.67 -2.87 -6.52
CA ASP A 46 -17.48 -2.91 -5.29
C ASP A 46 -18.95 -2.56 -5.55
N GLU A 47 -19.22 -1.68 -6.51
CA GLU A 47 -20.59 -1.31 -6.90
C GLU A 47 -21.33 -2.41 -7.70
N VAL A 48 -20.63 -3.20 -8.52
CA VAL A 48 -21.26 -4.19 -9.42
C VAL A 48 -21.15 -5.62 -8.92
N CYS A 49 -20.17 -5.94 -8.08
CA CYS A 49 -20.03 -7.28 -7.50
C CYS A 49 -21.10 -7.52 -6.43
N PRO A 50 -21.89 -8.60 -6.51
CA PRO A 50 -22.98 -8.88 -5.57
C PRO A 50 -22.54 -8.99 -4.11
N PHE A 51 -21.27 -9.32 -3.87
CA PHE A 51 -20.69 -9.51 -2.53
C PHE A 51 -19.75 -8.37 -2.13
N GLY A 52 -19.72 -7.29 -2.93
CA GLY A 52 -18.72 -6.23 -2.81
C GLY A 52 -17.34 -6.66 -3.30
N PHE A 53 -16.38 -5.75 -3.24
CA PHE A 53 -15.00 -6.01 -3.65
C PHE A 53 -14.00 -5.43 -2.65
N ARG A 54 -13.05 -6.26 -2.23
CA ARG A 54 -11.97 -5.84 -1.33
C ARG A 54 -10.64 -6.36 -1.85
N PRO A 55 -9.68 -5.49 -2.20
CA PRO A 55 -8.41 -5.89 -2.80
C PRO A 55 -7.63 -6.92 -1.98
N ASN A 56 -7.55 -6.75 -0.67
CA ASN A 56 -6.83 -7.67 0.21
C ASN A 56 -7.49 -9.07 0.32
N GLU A 57 -8.81 -9.14 0.25
CA GLU A 57 -9.53 -10.42 0.18
C GLU A 57 -9.36 -11.06 -1.19
N GLN A 58 -9.33 -10.25 -2.25
CA GLN A 58 -9.03 -10.71 -3.60
C GLN A 58 -7.57 -11.18 -3.72
N SER A 59 -6.60 -10.50 -3.08
CA SER A 59 -5.21 -11.01 -3.02
C SER A 59 -5.16 -12.42 -2.46
N LEU A 60 -5.91 -12.69 -1.37
CA LEU A 60 -5.98 -14.02 -0.80
C LEU A 60 -6.65 -15.01 -1.77
N ARG A 61 -7.73 -14.61 -2.47
CA ARG A 61 -8.37 -15.45 -3.48
C ARG A 61 -7.44 -15.78 -4.65
N VAL A 62 -6.63 -14.83 -5.09
CA VAL A 62 -5.63 -15.07 -6.15
C VAL A 62 -4.68 -16.18 -5.73
N VAL A 63 -4.05 -16.06 -4.55
CA VAL A 63 -3.03 -17.03 -4.10
C VAL A 63 -3.60 -18.39 -3.69
N ASP A 64 -4.85 -18.44 -3.21
CA ASP A 64 -5.47 -19.67 -2.70
C ASP A 64 -6.27 -20.44 -3.75
N VAL A 65 -6.90 -19.73 -4.71
CA VAL A 65 -7.91 -20.32 -5.60
C VAL A 65 -7.52 -20.22 -7.07
N LEU A 66 -7.02 -19.06 -7.50
CA LEU A 66 -6.72 -18.86 -8.92
C LEU A 66 -5.36 -19.45 -9.30
N GLU A 67 -4.35 -19.27 -8.45
CA GLU A 67 -2.97 -19.72 -8.69
C GLU A 67 -2.58 -20.94 -7.84
N ASP A 68 -3.34 -21.26 -6.78
CA ASP A 68 -3.09 -22.39 -5.85
C ASP A 68 -1.63 -22.49 -5.39
N LEU A 69 -1.10 -21.39 -4.86
CA LEU A 69 0.31 -21.25 -4.53
C LEU A 69 0.73 -22.03 -3.26
N ASN A 70 -0.19 -22.67 -2.56
CA ASN A 70 0.06 -23.43 -1.33
C ASN A 70 0.87 -22.64 -0.28
N LEU A 71 0.49 -21.39 -0.02
CA LEU A 71 1.18 -20.52 0.92
C LEU A 71 0.90 -20.91 2.39
N THR A 72 1.85 -20.64 3.28
CA THR A 72 1.67 -20.88 4.71
C THR A 72 0.56 -20.00 5.30
N ARG A 73 0.03 -20.40 6.45
CA ARG A 73 -1.01 -19.65 7.16
C ARG A 73 -0.56 -18.23 7.51
N GLU A 74 0.72 -18.08 7.88
CA GLU A 74 1.32 -16.81 8.27
C GLU A 74 1.40 -15.85 7.09
N VAL A 75 1.81 -16.31 5.91
CA VAL A 75 1.85 -15.52 4.68
C VAL A 75 0.44 -15.09 4.30
N ARG A 76 -0.51 -16.00 4.25
CA ARG A 76 -1.93 -15.71 3.94
C ARG A 76 -2.54 -14.72 4.91
N ASN A 77 -2.26 -14.85 6.21
CA ASN A 77 -2.71 -13.90 7.22
C ASN A 77 -2.08 -12.51 7.02
N GLY A 78 -0.78 -12.46 6.71
CA GLY A 78 -0.09 -11.20 6.40
C GLY A 78 -0.71 -10.49 5.19
N ILE A 79 -0.97 -11.24 4.10
CA ILE A 79 -1.60 -10.72 2.90
C ILE A 79 -2.96 -10.09 3.20
N VAL A 80 -3.87 -10.81 3.86
CA VAL A 80 -5.23 -10.30 4.09
C VAL A 80 -5.29 -9.18 5.12
N CYS A 81 -4.31 -9.09 6.02
CA CYS A 81 -4.26 -8.11 7.11
C CYS A 81 -3.30 -6.93 6.84
N HIS A 82 -2.68 -6.84 5.65
CA HIS A 82 -1.76 -5.72 5.36
C HIS A 82 -2.47 -4.36 5.38
N THR A 83 -3.77 -4.34 5.11
CA THR A 83 -4.62 -3.12 5.13
C THR A 83 -5.86 -3.31 6.01
N GLY A 84 -6.60 -2.20 6.23
CA GLY A 84 -7.83 -2.20 7.02
C GLY A 84 -7.57 -2.20 8.54
N ARG A 85 -8.57 -2.69 9.30
CA ARG A 85 -8.55 -2.63 10.77
C ARG A 85 -7.96 -3.89 11.44
N ARG A 86 -7.81 -4.99 10.70
CA ARG A 86 -7.29 -6.24 11.24
C ARG A 86 -5.78 -6.15 11.35
N LYS A 87 -5.26 -6.51 12.52
CA LYS A 87 -3.80 -6.63 12.71
C LYS A 87 -3.36 -8.03 12.30
N ALA A 88 -2.26 -8.12 11.55
CA ALA A 88 -1.63 -9.40 11.26
C ALA A 88 -1.18 -10.10 12.56
N SER A 89 -1.25 -11.43 12.57
CA SER A 89 -0.91 -12.25 13.72
C SER A 89 0.59 -12.26 14.03
N THR A 90 1.42 -12.10 12.99
CA THR A 90 2.88 -12.07 13.12
C THR A 90 3.43 -10.64 13.08
N PRO A 91 4.56 -10.35 13.72
CA PRO A 91 5.23 -9.06 13.60
C PRO A 91 5.64 -8.75 12.16
N GLU A 92 6.07 -9.75 11.37
CA GLU A 92 6.41 -9.61 9.95
C GLU A 92 5.22 -9.09 9.14
N GLY A 93 4.04 -9.65 9.34
CA GLY A 93 2.83 -9.17 8.68
C GLY A 93 2.44 -7.75 9.09
N ARG A 94 2.75 -7.33 10.32
CA ARG A 94 2.52 -5.96 10.79
C ARG A 94 3.49 -4.96 10.17
N ILE A 95 4.72 -5.38 9.87
CA ILE A 95 5.69 -4.54 9.14
C ILE A 95 5.14 -4.16 7.77
N ILE A 96 4.49 -5.08 7.07
CA ILE A 96 3.97 -4.81 5.72
C ILE A 96 2.99 -3.63 5.69
N HIS A 97 2.13 -3.54 6.70
CA HIS A 97 1.19 -2.42 6.82
C HIS A 97 1.85 -1.02 6.84
N PHE A 98 3.03 -0.91 7.44
CA PHE A 98 3.80 0.33 7.45
C PHE A 98 4.67 0.47 6.20
N ALA A 99 5.34 -0.61 5.79
CA ALA A 99 6.22 -0.61 4.63
C ALA A 99 5.50 -0.23 3.34
N ASP A 100 4.28 -0.75 3.14
CA ASP A 100 3.40 -0.38 2.05
C ASP A 100 3.12 1.13 2.05
N ARG A 101 2.72 1.71 3.19
CA ARG A 101 2.47 3.14 3.30
C ARG A 101 3.71 4.00 3.06
N ILE A 102 4.84 3.59 3.61
CA ILE A 102 6.12 4.29 3.38
C ILE A 102 6.45 4.28 1.89
N ALA A 103 6.30 3.14 1.23
CA ALA A 103 6.59 2.99 -0.19
C ALA A 103 5.65 3.85 -1.05
N TYR A 104 4.31 3.67 -0.93
CA TYR A 104 3.39 4.34 -1.85
C TYR A 104 3.40 5.87 -1.67
N ILE A 105 3.43 6.40 -0.44
CA ILE A 105 3.47 7.86 -0.22
C ILE A 105 4.70 8.46 -0.90
N ASN A 106 5.86 7.84 -0.74
CA ASN A 106 7.10 8.35 -1.30
C ASN A 106 7.16 8.20 -2.83
N HIS A 107 6.66 7.09 -3.36
CA HIS A 107 6.58 6.84 -4.80
C HIS A 107 5.64 7.84 -5.48
N ASP A 108 4.46 8.07 -4.90
CA ASP A 108 3.46 8.99 -5.43
C ASP A 108 3.95 10.45 -5.41
N ILE A 109 4.74 10.85 -4.39
CA ILE A 109 5.40 12.16 -4.37
C ILE A 109 6.35 12.31 -5.55
N ASP A 110 7.20 11.31 -5.79
CA ASP A 110 8.18 11.35 -6.89
C ASP A 110 7.47 11.41 -8.25
N ASP A 111 6.41 10.65 -8.43
CA ASP A 111 5.62 10.66 -9.65
C ASP A 111 4.90 12.00 -9.85
N ALA A 112 4.33 12.58 -8.80
CA ALA A 112 3.68 13.88 -8.84
C ALA A 112 4.67 15.01 -9.16
N VAL A 113 5.88 14.95 -8.60
CA VAL A 113 6.97 15.90 -8.92
C VAL A 113 7.43 15.72 -10.37
N ARG A 114 7.64 14.49 -10.83
CA ARG A 114 8.04 14.17 -12.22
C ARG A 114 6.99 14.61 -13.23
N ALA A 115 5.71 14.46 -12.89
CA ALA A 115 4.58 14.92 -13.69
C ALA A 115 4.38 16.44 -13.65
N GLY A 116 5.10 17.17 -12.79
CA GLY A 116 4.97 18.62 -12.62
C GLY A 116 3.66 19.05 -11.93
N ILE A 117 2.99 18.13 -11.22
CA ILE A 117 1.76 18.40 -10.45
C ILE A 117 2.10 19.19 -9.20
N ILE A 118 3.16 18.79 -8.50
CA ILE A 118 3.71 19.48 -7.33
C ILE A 118 5.23 19.65 -7.49
N ARG A 119 5.82 20.47 -6.64
CA ARG A 119 7.28 20.57 -6.44
C ARG A 119 7.63 20.08 -5.04
N GLU A 120 8.83 19.57 -4.85
CA GLU A 120 9.34 19.22 -3.50
C GLU A 120 9.20 20.39 -2.50
N SER A 121 9.32 21.65 -2.99
CA SER A 121 9.14 22.85 -2.17
C SER A 121 7.71 23.05 -1.67
N ASP A 122 6.72 22.47 -2.33
CA ASP A 122 5.30 22.63 -1.98
C ASP A 122 4.90 21.77 -0.78
N ILE A 123 5.69 20.70 -0.48
CA ILE A 123 5.54 19.91 0.74
C ILE A 123 5.81 20.81 1.96
N PRO A 124 4.95 20.79 3.00
CA PRO A 124 5.11 21.62 4.19
C PRO A 124 6.54 21.57 4.78
N GLN A 125 7.10 22.74 5.07
CA GLN A 125 8.51 22.86 5.48
C GLN A 125 8.85 22.03 6.73
N HIS A 126 7.92 21.93 7.67
CA HIS A 126 8.14 21.14 8.89
C HIS A 126 8.24 19.64 8.58
N LEU A 127 7.43 19.11 7.63
CA LEU A 127 7.53 17.73 7.19
C LEU A 127 8.84 17.46 6.46
N ARG A 128 9.27 18.36 5.56
CA ARG A 128 10.58 18.25 4.89
C ARG A 128 11.76 18.28 5.88
N LYS A 129 11.64 19.03 6.97
CA LYS A 129 12.67 19.07 8.01
C LYS A 129 12.70 17.79 8.86
N ARG A 130 11.55 17.24 9.21
CA ARG A 130 11.45 16.07 10.07
C ARG A 130 11.58 14.75 9.32
N LEU A 131 10.88 14.59 8.20
CA LEU A 131 10.91 13.37 7.41
C LEU A 131 12.05 13.32 6.39
N GLY A 132 12.50 14.46 5.90
CA GLY A 132 13.52 14.59 4.86
C GLY A 132 12.99 15.24 3.59
N GLY A 133 13.89 15.91 2.87
CA GLY A 133 13.57 16.68 1.64
C GLY A 133 13.78 15.90 0.34
N THR A 134 14.05 14.61 0.38
CA THR A 134 14.22 13.75 -0.79
C THR A 134 13.59 12.38 -0.52
N HIS A 135 13.22 11.67 -1.58
CA HIS A 135 12.67 10.31 -1.52
C HIS A 135 13.47 9.40 -0.60
N GLY A 136 14.75 9.19 -0.88
CA GLY A 136 15.61 8.31 -0.08
C GLY A 136 15.72 8.75 1.39
N LYS A 137 15.75 10.07 1.66
CA LYS A 137 15.85 10.56 3.04
C LYS A 137 14.54 10.35 3.81
N ARG A 138 13.39 10.50 3.16
CA ARG A 138 12.09 10.22 3.79
C ARG A 138 11.95 8.75 4.17
N ILE A 139 12.31 7.86 3.24
CA ILE A 139 12.29 6.40 3.51
C ILE A 139 13.25 6.05 4.65
N ASP A 140 14.50 6.54 4.59
CA ASP A 140 15.51 6.30 5.62
C ASP A 140 15.03 6.75 7.01
N THR A 141 14.43 7.93 7.10
CA THR A 141 13.89 8.47 8.34
C THR A 141 12.77 7.59 8.91
N LEU A 142 11.79 7.22 8.08
CA LEU A 142 10.64 6.42 8.52
C LEU A 142 11.04 4.98 8.88
N VAL A 143 11.92 4.37 8.11
CA VAL A 143 12.46 3.03 8.38
C VAL A 143 13.25 3.03 9.69
N THR A 144 14.12 4.02 9.88
CA THR A 144 14.90 4.16 11.13
C THR A 144 13.99 4.33 12.34
N ALA A 145 12.95 5.18 12.22
CA ALA A 145 11.99 5.38 13.31
C ALA A 145 11.26 4.08 13.70
N MET A 146 10.89 3.24 12.72
CA MET A 146 10.28 1.93 12.99
C MET A 146 11.25 0.97 13.69
N ILE A 147 12.51 0.96 13.24
CA ILE A 147 13.55 0.10 13.84
C ILE A 147 13.81 0.51 15.29
N GLU A 148 14.01 1.80 15.57
CA GLU A 148 14.25 2.33 16.91
C GLU A 148 13.05 2.05 17.84
N TYR A 149 11.83 2.25 17.35
CA TYR A 149 10.61 1.93 18.09
C TYR A 149 10.53 0.43 18.42
N GLY A 150 10.74 -0.42 17.42
CA GLY A 150 10.70 -1.87 17.58
C GLY A 150 11.75 -2.39 18.57
N GLN A 151 12.98 -1.86 18.51
CA GLN A 151 14.04 -2.23 19.45
C GLN A 151 13.74 -1.78 20.89
N ARG A 152 13.07 -0.63 21.04
CA ARG A 152 12.76 -0.06 22.35
C ARG A 152 11.57 -0.71 23.03
N TYR A 153 10.49 -0.96 22.26
CA TYR A 153 9.20 -1.38 22.81
C TYR A 153 8.86 -2.84 22.52
N LEU A 154 9.67 -3.54 21.71
CA LEU A 154 9.40 -4.90 21.22
C LEU A 154 8.05 -5.03 20.49
N GLU A 155 7.63 -3.95 19.84
CA GLU A 155 6.40 -3.85 19.06
C GLU A 155 6.69 -3.26 17.68
N ILE A 156 5.86 -3.58 16.69
CA ILE A 156 5.94 -2.99 15.35
C ILE A 156 5.11 -1.70 15.32
N GLY A 157 5.78 -0.59 15.06
CA GLY A 157 5.18 0.74 15.05
C GLY A 157 6.21 1.84 14.86
N MET A 158 5.81 3.06 15.17
CA MET A 158 6.67 4.24 15.26
C MET A 158 6.10 5.17 16.33
N ASP A 159 6.89 6.13 16.79
CA ASP A 159 6.43 7.14 17.74
C ASP A 159 5.26 7.94 17.17
N GLU A 160 4.36 8.39 18.07
CA GLU A 160 3.12 9.10 17.70
C GLU A 160 3.41 10.30 16.79
N GLN A 161 4.40 11.12 17.09
CA GLN A 161 4.76 12.28 16.26
C GLN A 161 5.22 11.87 14.85
N MET A 162 6.00 10.80 14.73
CA MET A 162 6.46 10.31 13.42
C MET A 162 5.29 9.75 12.61
N HIS A 163 4.36 9.06 13.27
CA HIS A 163 3.13 8.58 12.66
C HIS A 163 2.24 9.73 12.17
N GLU A 164 2.06 10.77 13.00
CA GLU A 164 1.32 11.97 12.63
C GLU A 164 1.93 12.67 11.42
N ASP A 165 3.26 12.85 11.40
CA ASP A 165 3.97 13.46 10.27
C ASP A 165 3.80 12.67 8.97
N MET A 166 3.87 11.34 9.04
CA MET A 166 3.63 10.47 7.88
C MET A 166 2.16 10.59 7.41
N MET A 167 1.21 10.65 8.32
CA MET A 167 -0.21 10.79 7.98
C MET A 167 -0.54 12.19 7.45
N GLU A 168 0.10 13.24 7.95
CA GLU A 168 -0.02 14.59 7.42
C GLU A 168 0.55 14.68 6.00
N LEU A 169 1.71 14.03 5.75
CA LEU A 169 2.27 13.94 4.39
C LEU A 169 1.31 13.21 3.44
N ARG A 170 0.70 12.13 3.90
CA ARG A 170 -0.34 11.43 3.13
C ARG A 170 -1.54 12.33 2.83
N GLN A 171 -2.02 13.08 3.82
CA GLN A 171 -3.14 14.03 3.64
C GLN A 171 -2.78 15.13 2.64
N PHE A 172 -1.57 15.65 2.69
CA PHE A 172 -1.06 16.60 1.69
C PHE A 172 -1.18 16.04 0.27
N MET A 173 -0.83 14.77 0.05
CA MET A 173 -0.98 14.11 -1.25
C MET A 173 -2.44 13.99 -1.68
N PHE A 174 -3.35 13.68 -0.76
CA PHE A 174 -4.78 13.66 -1.05
C PHE A 174 -5.28 15.02 -1.53
N ASP A 175 -4.91 16.08 -0.85
CA ASP A 175 -5.41 17.42 -1.11
C ASP A 175 -4.85 18.04 -2.40
N HIS A 176 -3.61 17.69 -2.79
CA HIS A 176 -2.90 18.38 -3.86
C HIS A 176 -2.68 17.53 -5.13
N VAL A 177 -2.77 16.21 -5.02
CA VAL A 177 -2.48 15.31 -6.14
C VAL A 177 -3.71 14.52 -6.59
N TYR A 178 -4.41 13.86 -5.67
CA TYR A 178 -5.47 12.91 -6.06
C TYR A 178 -6.81 13.57 -6.43
N HIS A 179 -7.07 14.84 -6.07
CA HIS A 179 -8.34 15.53 -6.34
C HIS A 179 -8.36 16.44 -7.56
N GLY A 180 -7.45 16.28 -8.53
CA GLY A 180 -7.44 17.08 -9.76
C GLY A 180 -8.62 16.79 -10.70
N THR A 181 -9.19 17.85 -11.35
CA THR A 181 -10.34 17.73 -12.27
C THR A 181 -10.06 16.85 -13.48
N ALA A 182 -8.82 16.77 -13.95
CA ALA A 182 -8.41 15.88 -15.05
C ALA A 182 -8.45 14.40 -14.60
N ALA A 183 -7.95 14.11 -13.39
CA ALA A 183 -8.00 12.77 -12.81
C ALA A 183 -9.45 12.27 -12.68
N GLN A 184 -10.36 13.10 -12.18
CA GLN A 184 -11.77 12.74 -12.01
C GLN A 184 -12.48 12.34 -13.34
N ARG A 185 -12.10 12.95 -14.46
CA ARG A 185 -12.65 12.58 -15.78
C ARG A 185 -12.18 11.19 -16.21
N GLU A 186 -10.90 10.92 -16.04
CA GLU A 186 -10.33 9.61 -16.39
C GLU A 186 -10.81 8.51 -15.45
N GLU A 187 -10.99 8.80 -14.15
CA GLU A 187 -11.63 7.89 -13.20
C GLU A 187 -13.03 7.46 -13.63
N LYS A 188 -13.87 8.39 -14.08
CA LYS A 188 -15.22 8.07 -14.57
C LYS A 188 -15.18 7.13 -15.77
N ARG A 189 -14.23 7.34 -16.71
CA ARG A 189 -14.05 6.46 -17.87
C ARG A 189 -13.57 5.07 -17.45
N ALA A 190 -12.60 5.01 -16.55
CA ALA A 190 -12.07 3.77 -16.01
C ALA A 190 -13.17 2.95 -15.30
N LYS A 191 -13.97 3.60 -14.44
CA LYS A 191 -15.11 2.97 -13.77
C LYS A 191 -16.14 2.41 -14.78
N SER A 192 -16.51 3.21 -15.78
CA SER A 192 -17.46 2.76 -16.81
C SER A 192 -16.93 1.56 -17.60
N MET A 193 -15.64 1.59 -17.97
CA MET A 193 -15.03 0.49 -18.71
C MET A 193 -14.99 -0.80 -17.88
N LEU A 194 -14.59 -0.73 -16.61
CA LEU A 194 -14.53 -1.91 -15.75
C LEU A 194 -15.92 -2.50 -15.47
N ARG A 195 -16.94 -1.65 -15.28
CA ARG A 195 -18.33 -2.13 -15.17
C ARG A 195 -18.76 -2.88 -16.41
N SER A 196 -18.54 -2.30 -17.59
CA SER A 196 -18.91 -2.94 -18.86
C SER A 196 -18.18 -4.26 -19.06
N LEU A 197 -16.89 -4.34 -18.70
CA LEU A 197 -16.15 -5.61 -18.75
C LEU A 197 -16.71 -6.64 -17.77
N TYR A 198 -17.00 -6.25 -16.55
CA TYR A 198 -17.58 -7.15 -15.55
C TYR A 198 -18.93 -7.69 -16.01
N GLU A 199 -19.84 -6.82 -16.46
CA GLU A 199 -21.16 -7.19 -16.99
C GLU A 199 -21.02 -8.12 -18.19
N TYR A 200 -20.12 -7.83 -19.11
CA TYR A 200 -19.85 -8.67 -20.28
C TYR A 200 -19.43 -10.09 -19.89
N PHE A 201 -18.46 -10.25 -19.00
CA PHE A 201 -18.00 -11.59 -18.58
C PHE A 201 -19.01 -12.33 -17.69
N ILE A 202 -19.92 -11.64 -17.00
CA ILE A 202 -21.04 -12.29 -16.31
C ILE A 202 -22.03 -12.87 -17.32
N GLU A 203 -22.26 -12.19 -18.44
CA GLU A 203 -23.15 -12.67 -19.52
C GLU A 203 -22.48 -13.71 -20.43
N HIS A 204 -21.14 -13.73 -20.48
CA HIS A 204 -20.33 -14.60 -21.33
C HIS A 204 -19.27 -15.35 -20.52
N PRO A 205 -19.67 -16.26 -19.59
CA PRO A 205 -18.76 -16.89 -18.64
C PRO A 205 -17.75 -17.87 -19.26
N ASP A 206 -17.96 -18.25 -20.53
CA ASP A 206 -17.09 -19.19 -21.24
C ASP A 206 -16.01 -18.50 -22.11
N GLU A 207 -15.99 -17.18 -22.16
CA GLU A 207 -14.97 -16.36 -22.83
C GLU A 207 -13.89 -15.88 -21.84
#